data_943ee09b3378a48719de8068ed0b6d34
#
_entry.id   943ee09b3378a48719de8068ed0b6d34
#
_cell.length_a   1.000
_cell.length_b   1.000
_cell.length_c   1.000
_cell.angle_alpha   90.00
_cell.angle_beta   90.00
_cell.angle_gamma   90.00
#
_symmetry.space_group_name_H-M   'P 1'
#
loop_
_entity.id
_entity.type
_entity.pdbx_description
1 polymer ?
#
loop_
_entity_poly.entity_id
_entity_poly.type
_entity_poly.pdbx_seq_one_letter_code
_entity_poly.pdbx_strand_id
1 'polypeptide(L)'
;MIRLLWTEIDLDVIAQNMQIIRKMAKSKEVAAVIKADAYGHGSVTLAKTLLENGADRLAVARLDEGLELRHQGIIAPIFILGYTNPVRASEAIAYGIDVCIFDYEQARLFSEEAVKQQSEVVFHIAIDSGMQRIGYQPTKEAVEEIVKISKLPNVKIEGMFTHFCLADCADKTFTHTQYKRFKWVCDEVAKAGVKANVHHCANSATIIDLPEYHYDMVRAGVILYGMAPSDEVDISNTGLKPAMSFKCEVTHVKTIHAGEGVSYGHKFIAKDTRVIATIPVGYADGYTRLLSGKAEVLIHGKRAKVVGNICMDQCMVDVTDIENVQVGDEVVLFGKQGDESVSYTHL
;
A
#
# COMPACT_ATOMS: atom_id res chain seq x y z
N MET A 1 -20.53 7.37 19.78
CA MET A 1 -19.71 6.29 20.39
C MET A 1 -18.36 6.92 20.70
N ILE A 2 -17.96 6.97 21.96
CA ILE A 2 -16.64 7.47 22.36
C ILE A 2 -15.62 6.40 21.93
N ARG A 3 -14.69 6.74 21.06
CA ARG A 3 -13.62 5.82 20.63
C ARG A 3 -12.38 6.18 21.45
N LEU A 4 -11.88 5.21 22.24
CA LEU A 4 -10.65 5.37 23.02
C LEU A 4 -9.37 5.10 22.19
N LEU A 5 -9.51 4.53 21.01
CA LEU A 5 -8.44 4.21 20.05
C LEU A 5 -8.96 4.47 18.64
N TRP A 6 -8.19 5.20 17.80
CA TRP A 6 -8.59 5.55 16.43
C TRP A 6 -7.38 5.86 15.54
N THR A 7 -7.60 5.77 14.23
CA THR A 7 -6.70 6.32 13.20
C THR A 7 -7.35 7.58 12.60
N GLU A 8 -6.54 8.60 12.34
CA GLU A 8 -6.92 9.78 11.56
C GLU A 8 -6.22 9.74 10.22
N ILE A 9 -6.99 9.92 9.15
CA ILE A 9 -6.47 10.01 7.78
C ILE A 9 -6.69 11.43 7.26
N ASP A 10 -5.61 12.12 6.97
CA ASP A 10 -5.64 13.47 6.41
C ASP A 10 -5.81 13.40 4.89
N LEU A 11 -7.04 13.68 4.42
CA LEU A 11 -7.39 13.64 3.00
C LEU A 11 -6.75 14.77 2.20
N ASP A 12 -6.46 15.92 2.82
CA ASP A 12 -5.76 17.02 2.15
C ASP A 12 -4.30 16.64 1.88
N VAL A 13 -3.66 15.94 2.82
CA VAL A 13 -2.33 15.38 2.62
C VAL A 13 -2.33 14.33 1.52
N ILE A 14 -3.33 13.43 1.47
CA ILE A 14 -3.48 12.44 0.38
C ILE A 14 -3.63 13.16 -0.97
N ALA A 15 -4.47 14.18 -1.05
CA ALA A 15 -4.65 14.98 -2.26
C ALA A 15 -3.34 15.65 -2.71
N GLN A 16 -2.62 16.27 -1.77
CA GLN A 16 -1.31 16.89 -2.05
C GLN A 16 -0.28 15.86 -2.53
N ASN A 17 -0.18 14.70 -1.86
CA ASN A 17 0.71 13.63 -2.28
C ASN A 17 0.40 13.16 -3.70
N MET A 18 -0.89 12.95 -4.03
CA MET A 18 -1.30 12.57 -5.39
C MET A 18 -0.90 13.61 -6.44
N GLN A 19 -1.12 14.89 -6.16
CA GLN A 19 -0.72 15.99 -7.05
C GLN A 19 0.80 16.06 -7.25
N ILE A 20 1.58 15.82 -6.20
CA ILE A 20 3.05 15.75 -6.26
C ILE A 20 3.46 14.57 -7.16
N ILE A 21 2.90 13.39 -6.92
CA ILE A 21 3.18 12.19 -7.71
C ILE A 21 2.81 12.41 -9.18
N ARG A 22 1.68 13.05 -9.46
CA ARG A 22 1.27 13.38 -10.83
C ARG A 22 2.29 14.29 -11.53
N LYS A 23 2.87 15.24 -10.82
CA LYS A 23 3.93 16.13 -11.36
C LYS A 23 5.25 15.39 -11.59
N MET A 24 5.57 14.41 -10.74
CA MET A 24 6.79 13.59 -10.89
C MET A 24 6.66 12.59 -12.04
N ALA A 25 5.46 12.07 -12.29
CA ALA A 25 5.20 11.09 -13.32
C ALA A 25 5.39 11.70 -14.73
N LYS A 26 6.27 11.09 -15.53
CA LYS A 26 6.45 11.43 -16.96
C LYS A 26 5.52 10.63 -17.86
N SER A 27 4.75 9.70 -17.30
CA SER A 27 3.74 8.90 -17.99
C SER A 27 2.46 9.66 -18.29
N LYS A 28 1.67 9.15 -19.24
CA LYS A 28 0.32 9.67 -19.51
C LYS A 28 -0.63 9.41 -18.35
N GLU A 29 -0.51 8.23 -17.74
CA GLU A 29 -1.44 7.78 -16.71
C GLU A 29 -0.72 7.51 -15.38
N VAL A 30 -1.44 7.74 -14.29
CA VAL A 30 -1.06 7.35 -12.93
C VAL A 30 -2.12 6.43 -12.37
N ALA A 31 -1.75 5.20 -12.06
CA ALA A 31 -2.59 4.27 -11.31
C ALA A 31 -2.31 4.42 -9.81
N ALA A 32 -3.36 4.74 -9.05
CA ALA A 32 -3.29 4.75 -7.59
C ALA A 32 -3.51 3.33 -7.06
N VAL A 33 -2.52 2.81 -6.32
CA VAL A 33 -2.58 1.45 -5.75
C VAL A 33 -3.22 1.53 -4.37
N ILE A 34 -4.47 1.09 -4.28
CA ILE A 34 -5.32 1.17 -3.07
C ILE A 34 -5.75 -0.21 -2.54
N LYS A 35 -4.97 -1.24 -2.83
CA LYS A 35 -5.17 -2.59 -2.30
C LYS A 35 -5.06 -2.64 -0.77
N ALA A 36 -5.57 -3.71 -0.15
CA ALA A 36 -5.57 -3.90 1.31
C ALA A 36 -6.15 -2.68 2.04
N ASP A 37 -7.35 -2.28 1.61
CA ASP A 37 -8.07 -1.10 2.11
C ASP A 37 -7.21 0.18 2.07
N ALA A 38 -6.56 0.42 0.91
CA ALA A 38 -5.61 1.52 0.72
C ALA A 38 -4.48 1.50 1.78
N TYR A 39 -3.88 0.33 2.00
CA TYR A 39 -2.85 0.14 3.04
C TYR A 39 -3.37 0.53 4.44
N GLY A 40 -4.65 0.26 4.72
CA GLY A 40 -5.31 0.58 5.98
C GLY A 40 -5.81 2.03 6.10
N HIS A 41 -5.78 2.80 5.01
CA HIS A 41 -6.22 4.21 5.01
C HIS A 41 -7.69 4.41 4.59
N GLY A 42 -8.42 3.32 4.22
CA GLY A 42 -9.81 3.40 3.78
C GLY A 42 -9.96 3.61 2.28
N SER A 43 -9.98 2.51 1.50
CA SER A 43 -9.93 2.52 0.04
C SER A 43 -11.07 3.29 -0.62
N VAL A 44 -12.30 3.16 -0.10
CA VAL A 44 -13.49 3.80 -0.66
C VAL A 44 -13.41 5.33 -0.61
N THR A 45 -13.03 5.88 0.54
CA THR A 45 -12.88 7.32 0.72
C THR A 45 -11.70 7.86 -0.10
N LEU A 46 -10.57 7.16 -0.04
CA LEU A 46 -9.37 7.58 -0.75
C LEU A 46 -9.53 7.49 -2.27
N ALA A 47 -10.28 6.52 -2.80
CA ALA A 47 -10.50 6.39 -4.25
C ALA A 47 -11.00 7.69 -4.86
N LYS A 48 -12.00 8.33 -4.26
CA LYS A 48 -12.55 9.61 -4.73
C LYS A 48 -11.50 10.72 -4.67
N THR A 49 -10.86 10.90 -3.52
CA THR A 49 -9.82 11.91 -3.32
C THR A 49 -8.68 11.76 -4.33
N LEU A 50 -8.21 10.53 -4.57
CA LEU A 50 -7.11 10.28 -5.50
C LEU A 50 -7.49 10.56 -6.95
N LEU A 51 -8.69 10.13 -7.39
CA LEU A 51 -9.20 10.38 -8.75
C LEU A 51 -9.41 11.88 -9.01
N GLU A 52 -9.95 12.61 -8.05
CA GLU A 52 -10.14 14.08 -8.15
C GLU A 52 -8.80 14.84 -8.18
N ASN A 53 -7.71 14.24 -7.72
CA ASN A 53 -6.40 14.89 -7.63
C ASN A 53 -5.32 14.33 -8.57
N GLY A 54 -5.72 13.59 -9.62
CA GLY A 54 -4.83 13.25 -10.73
C GLY A 54 -4.48 11.78 -10.90
N ALA A 55 -5.15 10.86 -10.20
CA ALA A 55 -5.13 9.44 -10.56
C ALA A 55 -6.07 9.19 -11.74
N ASP A 56 -5.61 8.43 -12.73
CA ASP A 56 -6.39 8.05 -13.91
C ASP A 56 -7.06 6.69 -13.73
N ARG A 57 -6.44 5.81 -12.97
CA ARG A 57 -6.89 4.43 -12.71
C ARG A 57 -6.66 4.06 -11.24
N LEU A 58 -7.37 3.03 -10.80
CA LEU A 58 -7.16 2.42 -9.49
C LEU A 58 -6.58 1.01 -9.68
N ALA A 59 -5.68 0.60 -8.79
CA ALA A 59 -5.11 -0.73 -8.80
C ALA A 59 -5.34 -1.42 -7.44
N VAL A 60 -5.92 -2.63 -7.51
CA VAL A 60 -6.26 -3.44 -6.35
C VAL A 60 -5.55 -4.80 -6.42
N ALA A 61 -5.53 -5.56 -5.32
CA ALA A 61 -4.93 -6.89 -5.32
C ALA A 61 -5.90 -7.99 -5.75
N ARG A 62 -7.18 -7.85 -5.43
CA ARG A 62 -8.20 -8.88 -5.56
C ARG A 62 -9.50 -8.32 -6.13
N LEU A 63 -10.31 -9.22 -6.72
CA LEU A 63 -11.61 -8.88 -7.28
C LEU A 63 -12.55 -8.25 -6.24
N ASP A 64 -12.58 -8.77 -5.00
CA ASP A 64 -13.47 -8.25 -3.96
C ASP A 64 -13.22 -6.78 -3.65
N GLU A 65 -11.96 -6.35 -3.63
CA GLU A 65 -11.60 -4.93 -3.44
C GLU A 65 -12.12 -4.06 -4.60
N GLY A 66 -12.03 -4.56 -5.83
CA GLY A 66 -12.58 -3.87 -7.01
C GLY A 66 -14.10 -3.80 -6.99
N LEU A 67 -14.78 -4.88 -6.59
CA LEU A 67 -16.24 -4.94 -6.47
C LEU A 67 -16.74 -3.97 -5.40
N GLU A 68 -16.06 -3.89 -4.25
CA GLU A 68 -16.39 -2.92 -3.20
C GLU A 68 -16.38 -1.50 -3.74
N LEU A 69 -15.32 -1.11 -4.47
CA LEU A 69 -15.24 0.20 -5.10
C LEU A 69 -16.37 0.44 -6.11
N ARG A 70 -16.70 -0.56 -6.93
CA ARG A 70 -17.83 -0.47 -7.89
C ARG A 70 -19.18 -0.29 -7.18
N HIS A 71 -19.43 -1.03 -6.10
CA HIS A 71 -20.66 -0.89 -5.30
C HIS A 71 -20.76 0.50 -4.63
N GLN A 72 -19.64 1.16 -4.40
CA GLN A 72 -19.59 2.55 -3.89
C GLN A 72 -19.63 3.62 -5.00
N GLY A 73 -19.92 3.21 -6.24
CA GLY A 73 -20.13 4.12 -7.37
C GLY A 73 -18.86 4.62 -8.05
N ILE A 74 -17.71 4.00 -7.81
CA ILE A 74 -16.47 4.33 -8.54
C ILE A 74 -16.59 3.78 -9.97
N ILE A 75 -16.52 4.66 -10.97
CA ILE A 75 -16.62 4.33 -12.41
C ILE A 75 -15.27 4.34 -13.14
N ALA A 76 -14.23 4.93 -12.54
CA ALA A 76 -12.89 4.97 -13.12
C ALA A 76 -12.37 3.54 -13.41
N PRO A 77 -11.44 3.37 -14.37
CA PRO A 77 -10.81 2.07 -14.62
C PRO A 77 -10.17 1.48 -13.36
N ILE A 78 -10.44 0.20 -13.10
CA ILE A 78 -9.87 -0.57 -11.98
C ILE A 78 -9.21 -1.80 -12.57
N PHE A 79 -7.95 -2.05 -12.22
CA PHE A 79 -7.29 -3.30 -12.60
C PHE A 79 -6.77 -4.07 -11.38
N ILE A 80 -6.81 -5.40 -11.51
CA ILE A 80 -6.34 -6.32 -10.48
C ILE A 80 -4.88 -6.66 -10.73
N LEU A 81 -4.03 -6.45 -9.71
CA LEU A 81 -2.59 -6.75 -9.78
C LEU A 81 -2.27 -8.25 -9.60
N GLY A 82 -3.19 -9.01 -8.98
CA GLY A 82 -2.99 -10.40 -8.61
C GLY A 82 -3.84 -11.37 -9.43
N TYR A 83 -3.78 -12.63 -9.05
CA TYR A 83 -4.56 -13.70 -9.67
C TYR A 83 -6.07 -13.53 -9.39
N THR A 84 -6.88 -13.71 -10.44
CA THR A 84 -8.33 -13.85 -10.31
C THR A 84 -8.76 -15.24 -10.79
N ASN A 85 -9.44 -16.00 -9.94
CA ASN A 85 -9.93 -17.32 -10.30
C ASN A 85 -11.01 -17.19 -11.39
N PRO A 86 -10.90 -17.90 -12.53
CA PRO A 86 -11.87 -17.84 -13.63
C PRO A 86 -13.31 -18.21 -13.24
N VAL A 87 -13.51 -18.92 -12.13
CA VAL A 87 -14.87 -19.19 -11.58
C VAL A 87 -15.62 -17.88 -11.30
N ARG A 88 -14.91 -16.78 -11.06
CA ARG A 88 -15.46 -15.44 -10.83
C ARG A 88 -15.37 -14.52 -12.05
N ALA A 89 -15.13 -15.08 -13.23
CA ALA A 89 -15.01 -14.29 -14.46
C ALA A 89 -16.28 -13.45 -14.73
N SER A 90 -17.46 -14.03 -14.44
CA SER A 90 -18.75 -13.36 -14.63
C SER A 90 -18.85 -12.03 -13.86
N GLU A 91 -18.35 -11.99 -12.62
CA GLU A 91 -18.37 -10.79 -11.80
C GLU A 91 -17.37 -9.75 -12.33
N ALA A 92 -16.14 -10.16 -12.64
CA ALA A 92 -15.12 -9.24 -13.17
C ALA A 92 -15.59 -8.56 -14.47
N ILE A 93 -16.20 -9.33 -15.39
CA ILE A 93 -16.73 -8.82 -16.66
C ILE A 93 -17.93 -7.90 -16.43
N ALA A 94 -18.91 -8.33 -15.64
CA ALA A 94 -20.14 -7.56 -15.39
C ALA A 94 -19.86 -6.17 -14.76
N TYR A 95 -18.82 -6.08 -13.92
CA TYR A 95 -18.42 -4.85 -13.26
C TYR A 95 -17.29 -4.08 -13.97
N GLY A 96 -16.84 -4.55 -15.14
CA GLY A 96 -15.81 -3.88 -15.93
C GLY A 96 -14.51 -3.69 -15.13
N ILE A 97 -14.01 -4.77 -14.53
CA ILE A 97 -12.75 -4.77 -13.78
C ILE A 97 -11.71 -5.51 -14.62
N ASP A 98 -10.61 -4.83 -14.93
CA ASP A 98 -9.53 -5.36 -15.74
C ASP A 98 -8.77 -6.46 -14.98
N VAL A 99 -8.41 -7.54 -15.65
CA VAL A 99 -7.87 -8.75 -15.02
C VAL A 99 -6.39 -8.95 -15.36
N CYS A 100 -5.60 -9.32 -14.35
CA CYS A 100 -4.22 -9.76 -14.53
C CYS A 100 -4.19 -11.19 -15.10
N ILE A 101 -3.50 -11.38 -16.22
CA ILE A 101 -3.37 -12.66 -16.91
C ILE A 101 -1.90 -13.05 -17.05
N PHE A 102 -1.59 -14.31 -16.76
CA PHE A 102 -0.26 -14.92 -16.93
C PHE A 102 -0.33 -16.43 -17.23
N ASP A 103 -1.47 -16.89 -17.77
CA ASP A 103 -1.72 -18.27 -18.15
C ASP A 103 -2.78 -18.29 -19.25
N TYR A 104 -2.55 -19.11 -20.30
CA TYR A 104 -3.47 -19.21 -21.44
C TYR A 104 -4.83 -19.79 -21.06
N GLU A 105 -4.84 -20.80 -20.20
CA GLU A 105 -6.08 -21.45 -19.79
C GLU A 105 -6.94 -20.49 -18.94
N GLN A 106 -6.30 -19.69 -18.09
CA GLN A 106 -6.97 -18.60 -17.40
C GLN A 106 -7.63 -17.64 -18.40
N ALA A 107 -6.88 -17.15 -19.38
CA ALA A 107 -7.41 -16.24 -20.41
C ALA A 107 -8.54 -16.85 -21.23
N ARG A 108 -8.44 -18.13 -21.59
CA ARG A 108 -9.46 -18.86 -22.34
C ARG A 108 -10.80 -18.94 -21.58
N LEU A 109 -10.74 -19.27 -20.30
CA LEU A 109 -11.94 -19.34 -19.46
C LEU A 109 -12.62 -17.97 -19.28
N PHE A 110 -11.86 -16.90 -19.13
CA PHE A 110 -12.40 -15.54 -19.11
C PHE A 110 -13.01 -15.15 -20.46
N SER A 111 -12.38 -15.53 -21.58
CA SER A 111 -12.92 -15.29 -22.92
C SER A 111 -14.24 -16.02 -23.15
N GLU A 112 -14.35 -17.29 -22.75
CA GLU A 112 -15.59 -18.07 -22.84
C GLU A 112 -16.73 -17.41 -22.07
N GLU A 113 -16.43 -16.89 -20.89
CA GLU A 113 -17.45 -16.19 -20.08
C GLU A 113 -17.84 -14.84 -20.71
N ALA A 114 -16.86 -14.11 -21.27
CA ALA A 114 -17.12 -12.86 -21.99
C ALA A 114 -18.04 -13.07 -23.22
N VAL A 115 -17.84 -14.18 -23.96
CA VAL A 115 -18.73 -14.58 -25.06
C VAL A 115 -20.14 -14.84 -24.57
N LYS A 116 -20.32 -15.59 -23.47
CA LYS A 116 -21.64 -15.86 -22.91
C LYS A 116 -22.39 -14.59 -22.50
N GLN A 117 -21.66 -13.61 -21.95
CA GLN A 117 -22.22 -12.34 -21.53
C GLN A 117 -22.37 -11.33 -22.68
N GLN A 118 -21.91 -11.66 -23.88
CA GLN A 118 -21.85 -10.74 -25.04
C GLN A 118 -21.10 -9.43 -24.71
N SER A 119 -20.07 -9.53 -23.89
CA SER A 119 -19.25 -8.44 -23.39
C SER A 119 -17.79 -8.65 -23.76
N GLU A 120 -16.96 -7.64 -23.58
CA GLU A 120 -15.51 -7.73 -23.70
C GLU A 120 -14.87 -7.89 -22.33
N VAL A 121 -13.82 -8.70 -22.23
CA VAL A 121 -12.95 -8.78 -21.05
C VAL A 121 -11.62 -8.10 -21.34
N VAL A 122 -11.14 -7.30 -20.39
CA VAL A 122 -9.92 -6.51 -20.52
C VAL A 122 -8.81 -7.13 -19.69
N PHE A 123 -7.66 -7.36 -20.33
CA PHE A 123 -6.51 -8.03 -19.75
C PHE A 123 -5.30 -7.10 -19.60
N HIS A 124 -4.62 -7.22 -18.48
CA HIS A 124 -3.25 -6.78 -18.28
C HIS A 124 -2.35 -8.01 -18.16
N ILE A 125 -1.47 -8.22 -19.13
CA ILE A 125 -0.56 -9.37 -19.16
C ILE A 125 0.62 -9.12 -18.21
N ALA A 126 0.79 -10.01 -17.24
CA ALA A 126 1.90 -9.94 -16.30
C ALA A 126 3.13 -10.65 -16.85
N ILE A 127 4.28 -9.98 -16.81
CA ILE A 127 5.60 -10.53 -17.18
C ILE A 127 6.46 -10.62 -15.92
N ASP A 128 6.92 -11.81 -15.60
CA ASP A 128 7.89 -12.01 -14.52
C ASP A 128 9.30 -11.78 -15.02
N SER A 129 9.74 -10.56 -14.97
CA SER A 129 11.11 -10.20 -15.41
C SER A 129 12.19 -10.51 -14.37
N GLY A 130 11.82 -11.08 -13.21
CA GLY A 130 12.76 -11.47 -12.16
C GLY A 130 12.28 -11.31 -10.72
N MET A 131 11.00 -10.94 -10.50
CA MET A 131 10.39 -10.90 -9.16
C MET A 131 10.11 -12.31 -8.62
N GLN A 132 9.94 -13.32 -9.51
CA GLN A 132 9.65 -14.72 -9.19
C GLN A 132 8.37 -14.90 -8.34
N ARG A 133 7.32 -14.14 -8.70
CA ARG A 133 6.04 -14.16 -7.98
C ARG A 133 4.87 -14.61 -8.87
N ILE A 134 4.59 -13.89 -9.93
CA ILE A 134 3.56 -14.17 -10.93
C ILE A 134 3.99 -13.57 -12.28
N GLY A 135 3.53 -14.13 -13.37
CA GLY A 135 3.77 -13.60 -14.70
C GLY A 135 4.44 -14.62 -15.63
N TYR A 136 4.34 -14.36 -16.93
CA TYR A 136 5.06 -15.10 -17.95
C TYR A 136 6.57 -14.85 -17.83
N GLN A 137 7.35 -15.91 -17.89
CA GLN A 137 8.80 -15.77 -18.01
C GLN A 137 9.15 -15.11 -19.36
N PRO A 138 10.23 -14.31 -19.45
CA PRO A 138 10.59 -13.61 -20.68
C PRO A 138 11.22 -14.56 -21.72
N THR A 139 10.39 -15.40 -22.35
CA THR A 139 10.77 -16.42 -23.33
C THR A 139 9.95 -16.27 -24.62
N LYS A 140 10.39 -16.94 -25.69
CA LYS A 140 9.68 -16.97 -26.99
C LYS A 140 8.33 -17.67 -26.86
N GLU A 141 8.25 -18.71 -26.06
CA GLU A 141 7.03 -19.48 -25.80
C GLU A 141 5.98 -18.59 -25.14
N ALA A 142 6.39 -17.74 -24.20
CA ALA A 142 5.50 -16.75 -23.60
C ALA A 142 4.96 -15.74 -24.63
N VAL A 143 5.81 -15.27 -25.55
CA VAL A 143 5.36 -14.38 -26.64
C VAL A 143 4.33 -15.08 -27.53
N GLU A 144 4.59 -16.34 -27.92
CA GLU A 144 3.65 -17.13 -28.73
C GLU A 144 2.30 -17.33 -28.01
N GLU A 145 2.34 -17.56 -26.69
CA GLU A 145 1.14 -17.73 -25.90
C GLU A 145 0.34 -16.42 -25.77
N ILE A 146 0.99 -15.29 -25.55
CA ILE A 146 0.36 -13.96 -25.54
C ILE A 146 -0.29 -13.67 -26.91
N VAL A 147 0.35 -14.04 -28.00
CA VAL A 147 -0.22 -13.93 -29.37
C VAL A 147 -1.46 -14.82 -29.53
N LYS A 148 -1.50 -16.01 -28.92
CA LYS A 148 -2.71 -16.85 -28.91
C LYS A 148 -3.81 -16.20 -28.09
N ILE A 149 -3.48 -15.64 -26.94
CA ILE A 149 -4.46 -14.91 -26.09
C ILE A 149 -5.10 -13.75 -26.85
N SER A 150 -4.32 -12.98 -27.61
CA SER A 150 -4.85 -11.84 -28.36
C SER A 150 -5.86 -12.21 -29.46
N LYS A 151 -5.93 -13.50 -29.83
CA LYS A 151 -6.87 -14.04 -30.83
C LYS A 151 -8.13 -14.66 -30.21
N LEU A 152 -8.20 -14.74 -28.90
CA LEU A 152 -9.39 -15.24 -28.21
C LEU A 152 -10.57 -14.28 -28.45
N PRO A 153 -11.79 -14.80 -28.61
CA PRO A 153 -12.96 -13.96 -28.80
C PRO A 153 -13.26 -13.10 -27.58
N ASN A 154 -13.77 -11.90 -27.81
CA ASN A 154 -14.18 -10.95 -26.77
C ASN A 154 -13.06 -10.59 -25.76
N VAL A 155 -11.81 -10.67 -26.18
CA VAL A 155 -10.63 -10.31 -25.38
C VAL A 155 -9.99 -9.04 -25.90
N LYS A 156 -9.70 -8.11 -25.00
CA LYS A 156 -8.86 -6.94 -25.25
C LYS A 156 -7.61 -7.01 -24.36
N ILE A 157 -6.42 -7.01 -24.95
CA ILE A 157 -5.18 -6.79 -24.21
C ILE A 157 -4.99 -5.28 -24.07
N GLU A 158 -5.33 -4.74 -22.92
CA GLU A 158 -5.14 -3.32 -22.64
C GLU A 158 -3.71 -3.02 -22.22
N GLY A 159 -3.12 -3.88 -21.39
CA GLY A 159 -1.81 -3.60 -20.85
C GLY A 159 -0.86 -4.78 -20.77
N MET A 160 0.43 -4.45 -20.65
CA MET A 160 1.49 -5.38 -20.28
C MET A 160 2.28 -4.77 -19.12
N PHE A 161 2.61 -5.59 -18.11
CA PHE A 161 3.32 -5.06 -16.96
C PHE A 161 4.31 -6.04 -16.34
N THR A 162 5.26 -5.47 -15.62
CA THR A 162 6.15 -6.21 -14.71
C THR A 162 6.23 -5.49 -13.35
N HIS A 163 6.91 -6.11 -12.39
CA HIS A 163 7.17 -5.48 -11.09
C HIS A 163 8.63 -5.61 -10.73
N PHE A 164 9.28 -4.48 -10.48
CA PHE A 164 10.68 -4.44 -10.06
C PHE A 164 10.80 -4.81 -8.58
N CYS A 165 11.71 -5.72 -8.27
CA CYS A 165 11.89 -6.22 -6.92
C CYS A 165 13.00 -5.50 -6.12
N LEU A 166 13.90 -4.78 -6.80
CA LEU A 166 15.03 -4.06 -6.20
C LEU A 166 15.10 -2.59 -6.65
N ALA A 167 13.96 -2.03 -7.09
CA ALA A 167 13.94 -0.61 -7.48
C ALA A 167 14.13 0.33 -6.29
N ASP A 168 13.91 -0.15 -5.08
CA ASP A 168 14.06 0.55 -3.80
C ASP A 168 15.44 0.35 -3.14
N CYS A 169 16.35 -0.40 -3.78
CA CYS A 169 17.74 -0.50 -3.38
C CYS A 169 18.61 0.55 -4.10
N ALA A 170 19.73 0.96 -3.51
CA ALA A 170 20.69 1.87 -4.13
C ALA A 170 21.30 1.28 -5.41
N ASP A 171 21.64 -0.02 -5.39
CA ASP A 171 22.10 -0.73 -6.60
C ASP A 171 20.92 -1.06 -7.53
N LYS A 172 20.84 -0.36 -8.65
CA LYS A 172 19.81 -0.51 -9.69
C LYS A 172 20.16 -1.56 -10.76
N THR A 173 21.29 -2.26 -10.67
CA THR A 173 21.80 -3.19 -11.70
C THR A 173 20.76 -4.24 -12.09
N PHE A 174 20.13 -4.88 -11.09
CA PHE A 174 19.11 -5.89 -11.37
C PHE A 174 17.81 -5.27 -11.90
N THR A 175 17.43 -4.08 -11.45
CA THR A 175 16.27 -3.34 -11.97
C THR A 175 16.44 -3.03 -13.46
N HIS A 176 17.64 -2.61 -13.89
CA HIS A 176 17.95 -2.46 -15.31
C HIS A 176 17.87 -3.78 -16.09
N THR A 177 18.25 -4.89 -15.47
CA THR A 177 18.11 -6.23 -16.07
C THR A 177 16.64 -6.61 -16.21
N GLN A 178 15.81 -6.40 -15.18
CA GLN A 178 14.38 -6.63 -15.23
C GLN A 178 13.71 -5.79 -16.34
N TYR A 179 14.09 -4.52 -16.44
CA TYR A 179 13.60 -3.63 -17.49
C TYR A 179 13.92 -4.17 -18.90
N LYS A 180 15.16 -4.58 -19.16
CA LYS A 180 15.58 -5.14 -20.46
C LYS A 180 14.77 -6.39 -20.84
N ARG A 181 14.53 -7.28 -19.88
CA ARG A 181 13.72 -8.49 -20.06
C ARG A 181 12.27 -8.15 -20.38
N PHE A 182 11.66 -7.25 -19.63
CA PHE A 182 10.29 -6.78 -19.87
C PHE A 182 10.16 -6.12 -21.24
N LYS A 183 11.06 -5.18 -21.54
CA LYS A 183 11.08 -4.50 -22.84
C LYS A 183 11.20 -5.47 -24.01
N TRP A 184 12.05 -6.48 -23.90
CA TRP A 184 12.22 -7.49 -24.93
C TRP A 184 10.89 -8.22 -25.22
N VAL A 185 10.15 -8.65 -24.19
CA VAL A 185 8.83 -9.29 -24.39
C VAL A 185 7.86 -8.33 -25.07
N CYS A 186 7.77 -7.08 -24.62
CA CYS A 186 6.91 -6.08 -25.23
C CYS A 186 7.23 -5.86 -26.72
N ASP A 187 8.52 -5.74 -27.05
CA ASP A 187 8.98 -5.56 -28.43
C ASP A 187 8.63 -6.77 -29.32
N GLU A 188 8.83 -8.01 -28.83
CA GLU A 188 8.52 -9.22 -29.59
C GLU A 188 6.99 -9.40 -29.78
N VAL A 189 6.20 -9.12 -28.75
CA VAL A 189 4.73 -9.17 -28.83
C VAL A 189 4.22 -8.13 -29.83
N ALA A 190 4.78 -6.93 -29.83
CA ALA A 190 4.43 -5.87 -30.79
C ALA A 190 4.83 -6.25 -32.23
N LYS A 191 6.02 -6.85 -32.46
CA LYS A 191 6.46 -7.38 -33.77
C LYS A 191 5.52 -8.47 -34.31
N ALA A 192 4.93 -9.27 -33.41
CA ALA A 192 3.93 -10.28 -33.76
C ALA A 192 2.54 -9.68 -34.06
N GLY A 193 2.39 -8.35 -34.03
CA GLY A 193 1.15 -7.62 -34.39
C GLY A 193 0.15 -7.47 -33.26
N VAL A 194 0.50 -7.83 -32.03
CA VAL A 194 -0.38 -7.60 -30.86
C VAL A 194 -0.17 -6.19 -30.34
N LYS A 195 -1.27 -5.46 -30.13
CA LYS A 195 -1.28 -4.11 -29.57
C LYS A 195 -1.68 -4.18 -28.09
N ALA A 196 -0.81 -3.68 -27.21
CA ALA A 196 -1.16 -3.30 -25.86
C ALA A 196 -1.09 -1.77 -25.77
N ASN A 197 -2.11 -1.14 -25.21
CA ASN A 197 -2.19 0.33 -25.16
C ASN A 197 -1.33 0.91 -24.06
N VAL A 198 -1.12 0.15 -22.97
CA VAL A 198 -0.49 0.64 -21.75
C VAL A 198 0.62 -0.33 -21.29
N HIS A 199 1.87 0.14 -21.35
CA HIS A 199 2.99 -0.59 -20.74
C HIS A 199 3.32 0.04 -19.39
N HIS A 200 3.49 -0.79 -18.35
CA HIS A 200 3.76 -0.26 -17.02
C HIS A 200 4.66 -1.16 -16.17
N CYS A 201 5.76 -0.60 -15.67
CA CYS A 201 6.69 -1.30 -14.79
C CYS A 201 7.01 -0.50 -13.51
N ALA A 202 6.82 0.83 -13.55
CA ALA A 202 7.20 1.72 -12.46
C ALA A 202 6.32 1.50 -11.21
N ASN A 203 6.95 1.18 -10.09
CA ASN A 203 6.42 1.23 -8.72
C ASN A 203 6.83 2.55 -8.04
N SER A 204 6.55 2.69 -6.74
CA SER A 204 6.85 3.90 -5.97
C SER A 204 8.32 4.33 -6.04
N ALA A 205 9.26 3.40 -5.89
CA ALA A 205 10.69 3.69 -5.98
C ALA A 205 11.10 4.13 -7.39
N THR A 206 10.57 3.46 -8.40
CA THR A 206 10.83 3.80 -9.81
C THR A 206 10.28 5.19 -10.17
N ILE A 207 9.15 5.61 -9.59
CA ILE A 207 8.60 6.96 -9.80
C ILE A 207 9.57 8.02 -9.31
N ILE A 208 10.30 7.75 -8.23
CA ILE A 208 11.25 8.69 -7.63
C ILE A 208 12.59 8.65 -8.36
N ASP A 209 13.18 7.46 -8.50
CA ASP A 209 14.61 7.30 -8.85
C ASP A 209 14.86 7.04 -10.35
N LEU A 210 13.88 6.50 -11.10
CA LEU A 210 14.10 6.00 -12.46
C LEU A 210 13.01 6.51 -13.44
N PRO A 211 12.91 7.83 -13.65
CA PRO A 211 11.87 8.43 -14.48
C PRO A 211 11.91 8.00 -15.96
N GLU A 212 13.02 7.43 -16.43
CA GLU A 212 13.15 6.85 -17.77
C GLU A 212 12.34 5.56 -17.95
N TYR A 213 11.87 4.94 -16.85
CA TYR A 213 11.09 3.70 -16.87
C TYR A 213 9.59 3.92 -16.58
N HIS A 214 9.11 5.14 -16.64
CA HIS A 214 7.69 5.43 -16.38
C HIS A 214 6.73 4.86 -17.43
N TYR A 215 7.18 4.68 -18.67
CA TYR A 215 6.35 4.17 -19.79
C TYR A 215 5.03 4.93 -19.93
N ASP A 216 3.94 4.21 -20.26
CA ASP A 216 2.62 4.79 -20.45
C ASP A 216 1.91 5.07 -19.13
N MET A 217 2.19 4.28 -18.09
CA MET A 217 1.55 4.39 -16.77
C MET A 217 2.51 4.05 -15.64
N VAL A 218 2.45 4.83 -14.57
CA VAL A 218 3.12 4.52 -13.29
C VAL A 218 2.10 4.01 -12.26
N ARG A 219 2.56 3.19 -11.31
CA ARG A 219 1.74 2.64 -10.23
C ARG A 219 2.23 3.18 -8.89
N ALA A 220 1.60 4.25 -8.43
CA ALA A 220 1.89 4.83 -7.13
C ALA A 220 1.29 3.98 -6.01
N GLY A 221 2.13 3.48 -5.11
CA GLY A 221 1.75 2.71 -3.94
C GLY A 221 2.09 3.46 -2.66
N VAL A 222 3.08 3.01 -1.90
CA VAL A 222 3.42 3.55 -0.56
C VAL A 222 3.63 5.06 -0.52
N ILE A 223 4.11 5.66 -1.60
CA ILE A 223 4.31 7.12 -1.68
C ILE A 223 3.00 7.93 -1.70
N LEU A 224 1.85 7.32 -2.05
CA LEU A 224 0.54 7.98 -1.90
C LEU A 224 0.27 8.34 -0.44
N TYR A 225 0.74 7.50 0.46
CA TYR A 225 0.54 7.62 1.89
C TYR A 225 1.67 8.40 2.59
N GLY A 226 2.63 8.91 1.80
CA GLY A 226 3.77 9.68 2.29
C GLY A 226 4.89 8.86 2.93
N MET A 227 4.97 7.58 2.58
CA MET A 227 6.01 6.68 3.07
C MET A 227 7.09 6.43 2.02
N ALA A 228 8.35 6.42 2.44
CA ALA A 228 9.46 5.99 1.59
C ALA A 228 9.33 4.49 1.26
N PRO A 229 9.68 4.07 0.02
CA PRO A 229 9.70 2.66 -0.35
C PRO A 229 10.71 1.82 0.44
N SER A 230 11.82 2.42 0.83
CA SER A 230 12.87 1.87 1.70
C SER A 230 13.70 3.00 2.30
N ASP A 231 14.64 2.66 3.19
CA ASP A 231 15.60 3.62 3.76
C ASP A 231 16.64 4.12 2.73
N GLU A 232 16.75 3.45 1.57
CA GLU A 232 17.65 3.81 0.48
C GLU A 232 17.03 4.75 -0.57
N VAL A 233 15.71 5.02 -0.47
CA VAL A 233 15.00 5.95 -1.35
C VAL A 233 14.68 7.23 -0.61
N ASP A 234 15.35 8.33 -0.98
CA ASP A 234 15.14 9.63 -0.35
C ASP A 234 13.88 10.33 -0.87
N ILE A 235 12.91 10.54 0.00
CA ILE A 235 11.70 11.33 -0.27
C ILE A 235 11.70 12.71 0.37
N SER A 236 12.74 13.10 1.09
CA SER A 236 12.80 14.34 1.90
C SER A 236 12.56 15.61 1.08
N ASN A 237 13.04 15.63 -0.17
CA ASN A 237 12.91 16.76 -1.09
C ASN A 237 11.68 16.68 -2.01
N THR A 238 10.84 15.65 -1.87
CA THR A 238 9.67 15.49 -2.74
C THR A 238 8.46 16.32 -2.31
N GLY A 239 8.39 16.66 -1.03
CA GLY A 239 7.22 17.28 -0.41
C GLY A 239 6.11 16.29 -0.01
N LEU A 240 6.30 14.98 -0.21
CA LEU A 240 5.40 13.93 0.25
C LEU A 240 5.35 13.91 1.79
N LYS A 241 4.15 13.72 2.35
CA LYS A 241 3.93 13.72 3.80
C LYS A 241 3.12 12.51 4.23
N PRO A 242 3.41 11.92 5.42
CA PRO A 242 2.56 10.89 6.02
C PRO A 242 1.14 11.40 6.24
N ALA A 243 0.14 10.59 5.86
CA ALA A 243 -1.26 10.97 5.91
C ALA A 243 -2.03 10.35 7.09
N MET A 244 -1.46 9.36 7.78
CA MET A 244 -2.10 8.67 8.89
C MET A 244 -1.48 9.08 10.23
N SER A 245 -2.33 9.23 11.24
CA SER A 245 -1.94 9.25 12.65
C SER A 245 -2.69 8.17 13.40
N PHE A 246 -2.05 7.55 14.38
CA PHE A 246 -2.67 6.55 15.26
C PHE A 246 -2.68 7.09 16.67
N LYS A 247 -3.85 7.20 17.26
CA LYS A 247 -4.09 7.92 18.51
C LYS A 247 -4.98 7.12 19.47
N CYS A 248 -4.84 7.41 20.74
CA CYS A 248 -5.73 6.90 21.78
C CYS A 248 -5.84 7.91 22.92
N GLU A 249 -6.61 7.55 23.94
CA GLU A 249 -6.70 8.31 25.19
C GLU A 249 -6.07 7.53 26.35
N VAL A 250 -5.52 8.25 27.31
CA VAL A 250 -5.12 7.66 28.59
C VAL A 250 -6.34 7.09 29.32
N THR A 251 -6.28 5.82 29.72
CA THR A 251 -7.41 5.15 30.43
C THR A 251 -7.20 5.03 31.93
N HIS A 252 -5.96 5.10 32.40
CA HIS A 252 -5.64 5.02 33.82
C HIS A 252 -4.28 5.66 34.11
N VAL A 253 -4.14 6.30 35.24
CA VAL A 253 -2.86 6.84 35.74
C VAL A 253 -2.66 6.37 37.16
N LYS A 254 -1.45 5.93 37.50
CA LYS A 254 -1.10 5.48 38.86
C LYS A 254 0.38 5.75 39.14
N THR A 255 0.68 5.89 40.43
CA THR A 255 2.05 5.92 40.93
C THR A 255 2.50 4.51 41.31
N ILE A 256 3.72 4.17 40.99
CA ILE A 256 4.42 2.95 41.42
C ILE A 256 5.72 3.35 42.13
N HIS A 257 6.19 2.48 43.02
CA HIS A 257 7.38 2.73 43.86
C HIS A 257 8.58 1.88 43.45
N ALA A 258 9.76 2.24 43.94
CA ALA A 258 10.99 1.48 43.69
C ALA A 258 10.81 -0.02 44.02
N GLY A 259 11.25 -0.89 43.08
CA GLY A 259 11.12 -2.34 43.18
C GLY A 259 9.84 -2.92 42.57
N GLU A 260 8.82 -2.07 42.23
CA GLU A 260 7.59 -2.53 41.59
C GLU A 260 7.79 -2.74 40.10
N GLY A 261 7.24 -3.85 39.57
CA GLY A 261 7.34 -4.23 38.16
C GLY A 261 6.09 -3.89 37.36
N VAL A 262 6.27 -3.64 36.06
CA VAL A 262 5.19 -3.31 35.12
C VAL A 262 5.01 -4.47 34.14
N SER A 263 3.73 -4.88 33.95
CA SER A 263 3.29 -5.85 32.96
C SER A 263 3.83 -7.27 33.15
N TYR A 264 3.52 -8.14 32.18
CA TYR A 264 3.93 -9.55 32.18
C TYR A 264 5.45 -9.71 32.22
N GLY A 265 5.91 -10.55 33.17
CA GLY A 265 7.33 -10.89 33.34
C GLY A 265 8.16 -9.76 33.94
N HIS A 266 7.55 -8.67 34.41
CA HIS A 266 8.20 -7.54 35.08
C HIS A 266 9.52 -7.11 34.40
N LYS A 267 9.51 -7.00 33.05
CA LYS A 267 10.71 -6.58 32.29
C LYS A 267 11.11 -5.12 32.53
N PHE A 268 10.17 -4.32 33.07
CA PHE A 268 10.45 -3.02 33.62
C PHE A 268 10.23 -3.08 35.13
N ILE A 269 11.23 -2.70 35.91
CA ILE A 269 11.15 -2.55 37.38
C ILE A 269 11.52 -1.11 37.69
N ALA A 270 10.67 -0.43 38.42
CA ALA A 270 10.89 0.96 38.84
C ALA A 270 12.10 1.05 39.78
N LYS A 271 13.02 1.95 39.49
CA LYS A 271 14.20 2.22 40.36
C LYS A 271 13.91 3.26 41.43
N ASP A 272 12.90 4.08 41.19
CA ASP A 272 12.43 5.18 42.01
C ASP A 272 10.90 5.29 41.86
N THR A 273 10.26 6.31 42.44
CA THR A 273 8.85 6.55 42.26
C THR A 273 8.57 7.01 40.82
N ARG A 274 7.64 6.31 40.13
CA ARG A 274 7.23 6.58 38.76
C ARG A 274 5.74 6.78 38.63
N VAL A 275 5.33 7.63 37.69
CA VAL A 275 3.93 7.78 37.28
C VAL A 275 3.74 7.00 35.97
N ILE A 276 2.81 6.04 35.99
CA ILE A 276 2.56 5.15 34.84
C ILE A 276 1.14 5.41 34.33
N ALA A 277 1.04 5.74 33.05
CA ALA A 277 -0.23 5.78 32.31
C ALA A 277 -0.49 4.43 31.63
N THR A 278 -1.75 4.01 31.61
CA THR A 278 -2.22 2.87 30.79
C THR A 278 -2.99 3.41 29.60
N ILE A 279 -2.74 2.86 28.41
CA ILE A 279 -3.40 3.21 27.16
C ILE A 279 -4.04 1.97 26.52
N PRO A 280 -5.21 2.10 25.85
CA PRO A 280 -6.04 0.98 25.38
C PRO A 280 -5.62 0.53 23.97
N VAL A 281 -4.34 0.18 23.83
CA VAL A 281 -3.76 -0.34 22.56
C VAL A 281 -2.80 -1.48 22.86
N GLY A 282 -2.87 -2.53 22.06
CA GLY A 282 -2.00 -3.67 22.16
C GLY A 282 -1.78 -4.39 20.83
N TYR A 283 -1.24 -5.62 20.90
CA TYR A 283 -0.91 -6.35 19.69
C TYR A 283 -2.13 -6.85 18.90
N ALA A 284 -3.33 -6.90 19.50
CA ALA A 284 -4.57 -7.19 18.77
C ALA A 284 -4.98 -6.03 17.84
N ASP A 285 -4.51 -4.80 18.13
CA ASP A 285 -4.73 -3.60 17.32
C ASP A 285 -3.60 -3.37 16.30
N GLY A 286 -2.66 -4.31 16.16
CA GLY A 286 -1.49 -4.17 15.30
C GLY A 286 -0.29 -3.48 15.97
N TYR A 287 -0.40 -3.02 17.23
CA TYR A 287 0.73 -2.43 17.96
C TYR A 287 1.63 -3.54 18.51
N THR A 288 2.58 -3.96 17.69
CA THR A 288 3.35 -5.19 17.88
C THR A 288 4.08 -5.27 19.23
N ARG A 289 4.11 -6.46 19.81
CA ARG A 289 4.84 -6.74 21.07
C ARG A 289 6.36 -6.54 20.95
N LEU A 290 6.92 -6.51 19.74
CA LEU A 290 8.35 -6.23 19.50
C LEU A 290 8.76 -4.81 19.93
N LEU A 291 7.81 -3.90 20.06
CA LEU A 291 7.98 -2.52 20.51
C LEU A 291 8.11 -2.40 22.03
N SER A 292 7.87 -3.48 22.80
CA SER A 292 7.95 -3.47 24.26
C SER A 292 9.29 -2.93 24.75
N GLY A 293 9.25 -1.85 25.55
CA GLY A 293 10.43 -1.18 26.09
C GLY A 293 11.29 -0.42 25.08
N LYS A 294 10.86 -0.32 23.83
CA LYS A 294 11.57 0.39 22.74
C LYS A 294 10.80 1.61 22.23
N ALA A 295 9.49 1.47 22.06
CA ALA A 295 8.67 2.53 21.49
C ALA A 295 8.50 3.71 22.45
N GLU A 296 8.25 4.85 21.85
CA GLU A 296 7.81 6.08 22.51
C GLU A 296 6.50 6.54 21.90
N VAL A 297 5.70 7.24 22.69
CA VAL A 297 4.45 7.90 22.29
C VAL A 297 4.52 9.38 22.65
N LEU A 298 3.60 10.19 22.13
CA LEU A 298 3.50 11.59 22.53
C LEU A 298 2.31 11.81 23.45
N ILE A 299 2.53 12.56 24.52
CA ILE A 299 1.50 13.06 25.43
C ILE A 299 1.85 14.51 25.76
N HIS A 300 0.91 15.45 25.61
CA HIS A 300 1.15 16.89 25.80
C HIS A 300 2.35 17.42 24.98
N GLY A 301 2.59 16.88 23.77
CA GLY A 301 3.71 17.25 22.93
C GLY A 301 5.08 16.78 23.44
N LYS A 302 5.13 15.86 24.41
CA LYS A 302 6.36 15.30 24.97
C LYS A 302 6.44 13.79 24.73
N ARG A 303 7.65 13.26 24.57
CA ARG A 303 7.90 11.83 24.40
C ARG A 303 7.77 11.09 25.73
N ALA A 304 7.04 10.00 25.71
CA ALA A 304 6.83 9.10 26.84
C ALA A 304 7.16 7.65 26.41
N LYS A 305 7.96 6.95 27.20
CA LYS A 305 8.45 5.62 26.84
C LYS A 305 7.42 4.54 27.18
N VAL A 306 7.18 3.60 26.27
CA VAL A 306 6.44 2.37 26.52
C VAL A 306 7.25 1.48 27.44
N VAL A 307 6.69 1.09 28.59
CA VAL A 307 7.37 0.31 29.64
C VAL A 307 6.67 -1.02 29.90
N GLY A 308 7.47 -2.04 30.18
CA GLY A 308 6.99 -3.42 30.31
C GLY A 308 6.57 -4.03 28.98
N ASN A 309 6.00 -5.24 29.02
CA ASN A 309 5.52 -5.91 27.81
C ASN A 309 4.17 -5.32 27.36
N ILE A 310 4.01 -5.09 26.05
CA ILE A 310 2.72 -4.75 25.43
C ILE A 310 1.79 -5.97 25.58
N CYS A 311 0.58 -5.76 26.08
CA CYS A 311 -0.45 -6.77 26.26
C CYS A 311 -1.30 -6.90 24.97
N MET A 312 -2.37 -7.71 25.02
CA MET A 312 -3.24 -7.93 23.87
C MET A 312 -3.92 -6.64 23.41
N ASP A 313 -4.44 -5.86 24.35
CA ASP A 313 -5.32 -4.71 24.15
C ASP A 313 -4.95 -3.49 25.00
N GLN A 314 -3.81 -3.53 25.67
CA GLN A 314 -3.32 -2.43 26.53
C GLN A 314 -1.79 -2.41 26.58
N CYS A 315 -1.23 -1.24 26.79
CA CYS A 315 0.17 -1.08 27.17
C CYS A 315 0.35 0.09 28.17
N MET A 316 1.53 0.15 28.76
CA MET A 316 1.85 1.11 29.80
C MET A 316 2.98 2.02 29.35
N VAL A 317 2.88 3.28 29.76
CA VAL A 317 3.78 4.38 29.39
C VAL A 317 4.27 5.08 30.65
N ASP A 318 5.56 5.33 30.72
CA ASP A 318 6.16 6.11 31.81
C ASP A 318 5.95 7.62 31.51
N VAL A 319 5.14 8.26 32.32
CA VAL A 319 4.79 9.69 32.19
C VAL A 319 5.32 10.54 33.35
N THR A 320 6.31 10.02 34.09
CA THR A 320 6.88 10.69 35.29
C THR A 320 7.35 12.10 35.00
N ASP A 321 7.92 12.34 33.81
CA ASP A 321 8.48 13.64 33.42
C ASP A 321 7.48 14.53 32.65
N ILE A 322 6.20 14.12 32.61
CA ILE A 322 5.12 14.86 31.95
C ILE A 322 4.10 15.30 33.00
N GLU A 323 3.97 16.60 33.18
CA GLU A 323 3.09 17.18 34.22
C GLU A 323 1.60 16.98 33.86
N ASN A 324 0.79 16.76 34.93
CA ASN A 324 -0.66 16.76 34.87
C ASN A 324 -1.30 15.78 33.88
N VAL A 325 -0.66 14.65 33.60
CA VAL A 325 -1.27 13.60 32.76
C VAL A 325 -2.45 12.99 33.52
N GLN A 326 -3.61 12.94 32.86
CA GLN A 326 -4.87 12.43 33.43
C GLN A 326 -5.60 11.52 32.42
N VAL A 327 -6.61 10.82 32.92
CA VAL A 327 -7.51 10.01 32.09
C VAL A 327 -8.24 10.91 31.10
N GLY A 328 -8.26 10.49 29.82
CA GLY A 328 -8.84 11.25 28.70
C GLY A 328 -7.83 12.08 27.91
N ASP A 329 -6.58 12.20 28.37
CA ASP A 329 -5.56 12.89 27.59
C ASP A 329 -5.22 12.14 26.31
N GLU A 330 -5.07 12.88 25.20
CA GLU A 330 -4.69 12.33 23.90
C GLU A 330 -3.25 11.80 23.93
N VAL A 331 -3.10 10.60 23.40
CA VAL A 331 -1.82 9.93 23.19
C VAL A 331 -1.63 9.69 21.69
N VAL A 332 -0.48 10.08 21.13
CA VAL A 332 -0.12 9.82 19.74
C VAL A 332 0.90 8.70 19.69
N LEU A 333 0.49 7.56 19.13
CA LEU A 333 1.34 6.37 18.96
C LEU A 333 2.28 6.52 17.78
N PHE A 334 1.77 7.04 16.67
CA PHE A 334 2.52 7.65 15.58
C PHE A 334 1.70 8.78 14.94
N GLY A 335 2.38 9.77 14.42
CA GLY A 335 1.78 11.01 13.96
C GLY A 335 2.43 12.22 14.65
N LYS A 336 1.75 13.34 14.65
CA LYS A 336 2.24 14.61 15.16
C LYS A 336 1.41 15.11 16.34
N GLN A 337 2.07 15.70 17.34
CA GLN A 337 1.44 16.43 18.44
C GLN A 337 2.29 17.64 18.80
N GLY A 338 1.79 18.85 18.52
CA GLY A 338 2.57 20.08 18.62
C GLY A 338 3.73 20.09 17.62
N ASP A 339 4.94 20.34 18.10
CA ASP A 339 6.17 20.34 17.29
C ASP A 339 6.86 18.97 17.20
N GLU A 340 6.42 18.00 18.02
CA GLU A 340 6.98 16.65 18.05
C GLU A 340 6.23 15.68 17.12
N SER A 341 6.94 14.65 16.67
CA SER A 341 6.37 13.57 15.85
C SER A 341 6.98 12.20 16.18
N VAL A 342 6.18 11.15 16.06
CA VAL A 342 6.61 9.75 16.01
C VAL A 342 6.28 9.22 14.62
N SER A 343 7.27 8.68 13.91
CA SER A 343 7.09 8.24 12.53
C SER A 343 6.51 6.81 12.43
N TYR A 344 5.93 6.48 11.28
CA TYR A 344 5.49 5.13 10.93
C TYR A 344 6.61 4.09 10.99
N THR A 345 7.83 4.47 10.64
CA THR A 345 8.98 3.56 10.55
C THR A 345 9.41 3.00 11.90
N HIS A 346 8.85 3.52 13.00
CA HIS A 346 9.09 2.98 14.34
C HIS A 346 8.14 1.82 14.70
N LEU A 347 7.21 1.49 13.84
CA LEU A 347 6.25 0.39 13.95
C LEU A 347 6.57 -0.72 12.95
#